data_617c8db168de2b91c6d328f8e2c46e11
#
_entry.id   617c8db168de2b91c6d328f8e2c46e11
#
_cell.length_a   1.000
_cell.length_b   1.000
_cell.length_c   1.000
_cell.angle_alpha   90.00
_cell.angle_beta   90.00
_cell.angle_gamma   90.00
#
_symmetry.space_group_name_H-M   'P 1'
#
loop_
_entity.id
_entity.type
_entity.pdbx_description
1 polymer ?
#
loop_
_entity_poly.entity_id
_entity_poly.type
_entity_poly.pdbx_seq_one_letter_code
_entity_poly.pdbx_strand_id
1 'polypeptide(L)'
;MGLFGALVAKLSRSQVSDLDWDQAKRDLLTSDIGPTLADEVILSAKKIKGDDARAGLMVVLSQLLSDKPRSLDLASPLSVFLIVGINGTGKTTSAAKLAHYLKKDGKDVLLGAGDTFRAAAVEQLQTWGTRIGVDVISGKDQSEPASVAFDAVQRARDHHKEILIVDTAGRLHNKSDLMNELGKIKRVIEKIAPVTEVLLVLDATTGQNAITQARVFSESVAVTGLILTKTDGSAKGGFALAVEREMGLPVKFVGTGEAIEDFHPFDSAAYLKGLLEE
;
A
#
# COMPACT_ATOMS: atom_id res chain seq x y z
N MET A 1 6.93 -3.27 26.01
CA MET A 1 7.84 -4.25 25.36
C MET A 1 7.05 -4.81 24.20
N GLY A 2 7.45 -4.49 23.00
CA GLY A 2 6.72 -4.90 21.80
C GLY A 2 6.69 -6.40 21.62
N LEU A 3 5.82 -6.83 20.76
CA LEU A 3 5.49 -8.23 20.55
C LEU A 3 6.68 -9.08 20.11
N PHE A 4 7.44 -8.56 19.14
CA PHE A 4 8.68 -9.20 18.69
C PHE A 4 9.82 -9.00 19.69
N GLY A 5 9.81 -7.95 20.49
CA GLY A 5 10.72 -7.75 21.61
C GLY A 5 10.58 -8.84 22.68
N ALA A 6 9.35 -9.29 22.94
CA ALA A 6 9.11 -10.44 23.83
C ALA A 6 9.69 -11.75 23.26
N LEU A 7 9.62 -11.94 21.92
CA LEU A 7 10.24 -13.08 21.25
C LEU A 7 11.76 -13.03 21.32
N VAL A 8 12.38 -11.86 21.11
CA VAL A 8 13.83 -11.64 21.30
C VAL A 8 14.25 -11.99 22.71
N ALA A 9 13.52 -11.49 23.73
CA ALA A 9 13.83 -11.78 25.15
C ALA A 9 13.75 -13.29 25.49
N LYS A 10 12.85 -14.03 24.82
CA LYS A 10 12.78 -15.50 24.99
C LYS A 10 13.95 -16.21 24.31
N LEU A 11 14.28 -15.82 23.07
CA LEU A 11 15.40 -16.39 22.32
C LEU A 11 16.77 -16.17 22.98
N SER A 12 16.92 -15.11 23.77
CA SER A 12 18.15 -14.80 24.52
C SER A 12 18.35 -15.69 25.75
N ARG A 13 17.42 -16.60 26.06
CA ARG A 13 17.53 -17.55 27.17
C ARG A 13 18.30 -18.82 26.73
N SER A 14 19.03 -19.42 27.63
CA SER A 14 19.81 -20.66 27.38
C SER A 14 18.95 -21.87 27.02
N GLN A 15 17.69 -21.89 27.45
CA GLN A 15 16.70 -22.91 27.10
C GLN A 15 15.33 -22.25 26.96
N VAL A 16 14.66 -22.54 25.84
CA VAL A 16 13.28 -22.09 25.55
C VAL A 16 12.37 -23.32 25.59
N SER A 17 11.41 -23.32 26.49
CA SER A 17 10.45 -24.43 26.64
C SER A 17 9.39 -24.43 25.53
N ASP A 18 8.69 -25.56 25.33
CA ASP A 18 7.58 -25.63 24.38
C ASP A 18 6.44 -24.66 24.78
N LEU A 19 6.20 -24.47 26.08
CA LEU A 19 5.24 -23.48 26.58
C LEU A 19 5.61 -22.04 26.21
N ASP A 20 6.90 -21.72 26.16
CA ASP A 20 7.38 -20.40 25.72
C ASP A 20 7.13 -20.17 24.23
N TRP A 21 7.30 -21.21 23.40
CA TRP A 21 7.02 -21.14 21.96
C TRP A 21 5.52 -20.99 21.69
N ASP A 22 4.66 -21.71 22.41
CA ASP A 22 3.22 -21.59 22.28
C ASP A 22 2.74 -20.17 22.70
N GLN A 23 3.32 -19.61 23.74
CA GLN A 23 3.04 -18.24 24.15
C GLN A 23 3.53 -17.24 23.09
N ALA A 24 4.73 -17.41 22.54
CA ALA A 24 5.26 -16.57 21.49
C ALA A 24 4.37 -16.62 20.23
N LYS A 25 3.85 -17.79 19.86
CA LYS A 25 2.90 -17.92 18.74
C LYS A 25 1.59 -17.17 19.03
N ARG A 26 1.02 -17.29 20.24
CA ARG A 26 -0.19 -16.52 20.61
C ARG A 26 0.07 -15.03 20.53
N ASP A 27 1.20 -14.58 21.00
CA ASP A 27 1.60 -13.17 20.96
C ASP A 27 1.70 -12.68 19.49
N LEU A 28 2.32 -13.44 18.59
CA LEU A 28 2.39 -13.14 17.17
C LEU A 28 1.01 -13.05 16.50
N LEU A 29 0.09 -13.93 16.86
CA LEU A 29 -1.27 -13.91 16.33
C LEU A 29 -2.03 -12.61 16.71
N THR A 30 -1.70 -12.01 17.84
CA THR A 30 -2.28 -10.72 18.24
C THR A 30 -1.73 -9.52 17.45
N SER A 31 -0.66 -9.70 16.66
CA SER A 31 -0.04 -8.65 15.84
C SER A 31 -0.53 -8.56 14.39
N ASP A 32 -1.61 -9.22 14.08
CA ASP A 32 -2.20 -9.28 12.73
C ASP A 32 -1.34 -9.92 11.64
N ILE A 33 -0.29 -10.69 12.01
CA ILE A 33 0.52 -11.40 11.01
C ILE A 33 -0.17 -12.66 10.43
N GLY A 34 -1.24 -13.11 11.08
CA GLY A 34 -1.97 -14.31 10.69
C GLY A 34 -1.30 -15.63 11.10
N PRO A 35 -2.06 -16.75 11.10
CA PRO A 35 -1.59 -18.02 11.65
C PRO A 35 -0.43 -18.64 10.84
N THR A 36 -0.52 -18.60 9.52
CA THR A 36 0.49 -19.21 8.65
C THR A 36 1.85 -18.55 8.82
N LEU A 37 1.87 -17.20 8.85
CA LEU A 37 3.10 -16.45 9.00
C LEU A 37 3.65 -16.57 10.43
N ALA A 38 2.79 -16.61 11.44
CA ALA A 38 3.20 -16.88 12.82
C ALA A 38 3.93 -18.22 12.95
N ASP A 39 3.42 -19.28 12.31
CA ASP A 39 4.08 -20.58 12.29
C ASP A 39 5.43 -20.53 11.57
N GLU A 40 5.52 -19.85 10.41
CA GLU A 40 6.76 -19.68 9.67
C GLU A 40 7.82 -18.95 10.51
N VAL A 41 7.44 -17.86 11.19
CA VAL A 41 8.34 -17.11 12.09
C VAL A 41 8.81 -17.98 13.24
N ILE A 42 7.94 -18.71 13.92
CA ILE A 42 8.32 -19.58 15.05
C ILE A 42 9.26 -20.71 14.60
N LEU A 43 8.94 -21.37 13.46
CA LEU A 43 9.80 -22.42 12.92
C LEU A 43 11.20 -21.91 12.55
N SER A 44 11.28 -20.70 12.02
CA SER A 44 12.56 -20.07 11.67
C SER A 44 13.31 -19.59 12.93
N ALA A 45 12.60 -19.01 13.89
CA ALA A 45 13.16 -18.55 15.16
C ALA A 45 13.76 -19.71 15.98
N LYS A 46 13.15 -20.90 15.96
CA LYS A 46 13.69 -22.13 16.61
C LYS A 46 15.06 -22.57 16.08
N LYS A 47 15.42 -22.12 14.87
CA LYS A 47 16.71 -22.44 14.24
C LYS A 47 17.82 -21.44 14.57
N ILE A 48 17.46 -20.31 15.16
CA ILE A 48 18.44 -19.27 15.55
C ILE A 48 19.33 -19.85 16.66
N LYS A 49 20.63 -19.85 16.41
CA LYS A 49 21.66 -20.31 17.37
C LYS A 49 22.63 -19.15 17.60
N GLY A 50 23.07 -18.99 18.85
CA GLY A 50 24.07 -17.99 19.23
C GLY A 50 23.53 -16.87 20.09
N ASP A 51 24.44 -15.98 20.50
CA ASP A 51 24.16 -14.97 21.51
C ASP A 51 23.41 -13.74 20.98
N ASP A 52 23.28 -13.59 19.64
CA ASP A 52 22.55 -12.47 19.02
C ASP A 52 21.21 -12.90 18.42
N ALA A 53 20.29 -13.23 19.32
CA ALA A 53 18.92 -13.58 18.98
C ALA A 53 18.18 -12.47 18.17
N ARG A 54 18.53 -11.20 18.44
CA ARG A 54 17.93 -10.05 17.77
C ARG A 54 18.35 -9.98 16.30
N ALA A 55 19.66 -10.10 16.01
CA ALA A 55 20.16 -10.11 14.64
C ALA A 55 19.60 -11.32 13.86
N GLY A 56 19.55 -12.50 14.48
CA GLY A 56 18.96 -13.69 13.89
C GLY A 56 17.49 -13.48 13.52
N LEU A 57 16.69 -12.90 14.40
CA LEU A 57 15.28 -12.62 14.13
C LEU A 57 15.11 -11.51 13.08
N MET A 58 15.98 -10.48 13.07
CA MET A 58 16.01 -9.46 12.03
C MET A 58 16.16 -10.09 10.64
N VAL A 59 17.09 -11.04 10.49
CA VAL A 59 17.28 -11.77 9.22
C VAL A 59 16.04 -12.56 8.84
N VAL A 60 15.42 -13.28 9.77
CA VAL A 60 14.18 -14.02 9.52
C VAL A 60 13.07 -13.09 9.05
N LEU A 61 12.84 -11.97 9.74
CA LEU A 61 11.78 -11.02 9.37
C LEU A 61 12.07 -10.32 8.04
N SER A 62 13.34 -10.01 7.73
CA SER A 62 13.70 -9.38 6.47
C SER A 62 13.42 -10.27 5.25
N GLN A 63 13.53 -11.60 5.41
CA GLN A 63 13.21 -12.58 4.35
C GLN A 63 11.71 -12.72 4.08
N LEU A 64 10.86 -12.18 4.96
CA LEU A 64 9.40 -12.15 4.77
C LEU A 64 8.93 -10.95 3.96
N LEU A 65 9.76 -9.91 3.89
CA LEU A 65 9.49 -8.73 3.07
C LEU A 65 9.81 -9.01 1.59
N SER A 66 9.13 -8.32 0.71
CA SER A 66 9.36 -8.39 -0.73
C SER A 66 10.74 -7.85 -1.09
N ASP A 67 11.43 -8.53 -1.99
CA ASP A 67 12.71 -8.13 -2.60
C ASP A 67 12.52 -7.20 -3.81
N LYS A 68 11.29 -6.97 -4.25
CA LYS A 68 10.98 -6.08 -5.38
C LYS A 68 11.27 -4.61 -5.03
N PRO A 69 11.61 -3.79 -6.05
CA PRO A 69 11.87 -2.36 -5.85
C PRO A 69 10.67 -1.64 -5.21
N ARG A 70 10.95 -0.82 -4.19
CA ARG A 70 9.95 0.05 -3.54
C ARG A 70 9.85 1.42 -4.19
N SER A 71 10.81 1.78 -5.04
CA SER A 71 10.76 3.01 -5.84
C SER A 71 9.59 2.98 -6.83
N LEU A 72 9.06 4.15 -7.16
CA LEU A 72 8.10 4.29 -8.25
C LEU A 72 8.83 4.17 -9.59
N ASP A 73 8.16 3.58 -10.58
CA ASP A 73 8.66 3.55 -11.95
C ASP A 73 8.34 4.89 -12.66
N LEU A 74 9.38 5.70 -12.82
CA LEU A 74 9.36 7.03 -13.45
C LEU A 74 10.19 7.04 -14.76
N ALA A 75 10.45 5.88 -15.35
CA ALA A 75 11.29 5.78 -16.54
C ALA A 75 10.64 6.34 -17.82
N SER A 76 9.30 6.47 -17.84
CA SER A 76 8.57 7.00 -19.00
C SER A 76 8.50 8.53 -18.98
N PRO A 77 8.48 9.19 -20.16
CA PRO A 77 8.27 10.64 -20.24
C PRO A 77 6.99 11.13 -19.58
N LEU A 78 5.94 10.30 -19.61
CA LEU A 78 4.71 10.44 -18.83
C LEU A 78 4.45 9.11 -18.15
N SER A 79 4.60 9.05 -16.83
CA SER A 79 4.30 7.90 -16.00
C SER A 79 2.87 8.00 -15.47
N VAL A 80 2.06 6.95 -15.64
CA VAL A 80 0.69 6.95 -15.14
C VAL A 80 0.54 5.98 -14.00
N PHE A 81 -0.01 6.47 -12.87
CA PHE A 81 -0.28 5.69 -11.67
C PHE A 81 -1.79 5.53 -11.48
N LEU A 82 -2.25 4.30 -11.34
CA LEU A 82 -3.62 4.00 -10.94
C LEU A 82 -3.68 3.72 -9.44
N ILE A 83 -4.53 4.45 -8.73
CA ILE A 83 -4.79 4.23 -7.31
C ILE A 83 -6.04 3.37 -7.18
N VAL A 84 -5.87 2.13 -6.76
CA VAL A 84 -6.95 1.13 -6.68
C VAL A 84 -7.15 0.65 -5.24
N GLY A 85 -8.30 0.02 -4.95
CA GLY A 85 -8.64 -0.49 -3.61
C GLY A 85 -10.12 -0.31 -3.30
N ILE A 86 -10.60 -0.86 -2.18
CA ILE A 86 -12.02 -0.76 -1.80
C ILE A 86 -12.39 0.63 -1.26
N ASN A 87 -13.70 0.90 -1.16
CA ASN A 87 -14.18 2.14 -0.55
C ASN A 87 -13.78 2.22 0.93
N GLY A 88 -13.38 3.41 1.38
CA GLY A 88 -13.00 3.67 2.78
C GLY A 88 -11.53 3.37 3.12
N THR A 89 -10.73 2.80 2.19
CA THR A 89 -9.29 2.54 2.43
C THR A 89 -8.42 3.79 2.30
N GLY A 90 -8.95 4.93 1.88
CA GLY A 90 -8.17 6.17 1.75
C GLY A 90 -7.55 6.41 0.37
N LYS A 91 -8.10 5.82 -0.72
CA LYS A 91 -7.59 6.01 -2.10
C LYS A 91 -7.44 7.47 -2.49
N THR A 92 -8.52 8.24 -2.43
CA THR A 92 -8.56 9.66 -2.80
C THR A 92 -7.53 10.48 -2.00
N THR A 93 -7.46 10.24 -0.68
CA THR A 93 -6.48 10.87 0.19
C THR A 93 -5.05 10.44 -0.17
N SER A 94 -4.82 9.15 -0.46
CA SER A 94 -3.50 8.65 -0.86
C SER A 94 -3.07 9.21 -2.22
N ALA A 95 -4.00 9.35 -3.19
CA ALA A 95 -3.72 9.98 -4.48
C ALA A 95 -3.24 11.43 -4.29
N ALA A 96 -3.92 12.21 -3.43
CA ALA A 96 -3.54 13.57 -3.13
C ALA A 96 -2.20 13.67 -2.38
N LYS A 97 -1.97 12.82 -1.38
CA LYS A 97 -0.72 12.77 -0.61
C LYS A 97 0.47 12.37 -1.49
N LEU A 98 0.28 11.39 -2.37
CA LEU A 98 1.29 10.98 -3.34
C LEU A 98 1.60 12.11 -4.33
N ALA A 99 0.57 12.83 -4.82
CA ALA A 99 0.77 14.00 -5.67
C ALA A 99 1.56 15.09 -4.96
N HIS A 100 1.25 15.37 -3.69
CA HIS A 100 2.00 16.32 -2.87
C HIS A 100 3.46 15.90 -2.68
N TYR A 101 3.69 14.64 -2.34
CA TYR A 101 5.03 14.05 -2.17
C TYR A 101 5.88 14.23 -3.43
N LEU A 102 5.35 13.86 -4.60
CA LEU A 102 6.04 13.95 -5.88
C LEU A 102 6.27 15.41 -6.32
N LYS A 103 5.28 16.27 -6.11
CA LYS A 103 5.44 17.72 -6.38
C LYS A 103 6.53 18.34 -5.51
N LYS A 104 6.63 17.96 -4.25
CA LYS A 104 7.69 18.41 -3.34
C LYS A 104 9.07 17.95 -3.78
N ASP A 105 9.12 16.79 -4.47
CA ASP A 105 10.33 16.26 -5.14
C ASP A 105 10.57 16.89 -6.53
N GLY A 106 9.88 17.99 -6.86
CA GLY A 106 10.07 18.77 -8.09
C GLY A 106 9.38 18.19 -9.33
N LYS A 107 8.49 17.19 -9.19
CA LYS A 107 7.77 16.60 -10.31
C LYS A 107 6.54 17.40 -10.74
N ASP A 108 6.29 17.44 -12.04
CA ASP A 108 5.07 18.03 -12.59
C ASP A 108 3.95 16.99 -12.66
N VAL A 109 2.99 17.13 -11.75
CA VAL A 109 1.93 16.14 -11.48
C VAL A 109 0.58 16.66 -11.92
N LEU A 110 -0.26 15.77 -12.46
CA LEU A 110 -1.67 15.97 -12.74
C LEU A 110 -2.49 14.89 -11.99
N LEU A 111 -3.68 15.25 -11.53
CA LEU A 111 -4.63 14.33 -10.92
C LEU A 111 -5.81 14.06 -11.86
N GLY A 112 -6.30 12.81 -11.88
CA GLY A 112 -7.52 12.40 -12.59
C GLY A 112 -8.55 11.83 -11.62
N ALA A 113 -9.77 12.41 -11.61
CA ALA A 113 -10.88 12.01 -10.74
C ALA A 113 -11.71 10.90 -11.39
N GLY A 114 -11.22 9.65 -11.34
CA GLY A 114 -11.89 8.48 -11.96
C GLY A 114 -12.98 7.84 -11.10
N ASP A 115 -13.19 8.22 -9.83
CA ASP A 115 -14.33 7.79 -9.00
C ASP A 115 -15.57 8.67 -9.30
N THR A 116 -16.03 8.64 -10.54
CA THR A 116 -17.06 9.55 -11.08
C THR A 116 -18.48 9.31 -10.53
N PHE A 117 -18.71 8.15 -9.94
CA PHE A 117 -20.00 7.82 -9.35
C PHE A 117 -20.18 8.38 -7.92
N ARG A 118 -19.12 8.92 -7.34
CA ARG A 118 -19.14 9.55 -6.02
C ARG A 118 -18.77 11.02 -6.14
N ALA A 119 -19.78 11.87 -6.32
CA ALA A 119 -19.58 13.33 -6.41
C ALA A 119 -18.70 13.85 -5.28
N ALA A 120 -18.93 13.39 -4.03
CA ALA A 120 -18.10 13.75 -2.88
C ALA A 120 -16.62 13.33 -3.01
N ALA A 121 -16.29 12.24 -3.72
CA ALA A 121 -14.90 11.84 -3.94
C ALA A 121 -14.23 12.77 -4.96
N VAL A 122 -14.94 13.14 -6.02
CA VAL A 122 -14.48 14.13 -7.01
C VAL A 122 -14.21 15.47 -6.34
N GLU A 123 -15.17 16.00 -5.57
CA GLU A 123 -15.03 17.25 -4.81
C GLU A 123 -13.87 17.19 -3.80
N GLN A 124 -13.71 16.06 -3.13
CA GLN A 124 -12.60 15.85 -2.21
C GLN A 124 -11.26 15.94 -2.93
N LEU A 125 -11.12 15.28 -4.09
CA LEU A 125 -9.88 15.31 -4.86
C LEU A 125 -9.59 16.72 -5.38
N GLN A 126 -10.61 17.44 -5.86
CA GLN A 126 -10.50 18.85 -6.31
C GLN A 126 -10.06 19.76 -5.16
N THR A 127 -10.65 19.58 -3.97
CA THR A 127 -10.26 20.33 -2.76
C THR A 127 -8.79 20.09 -2.41
N TRP A 128 -8.35 18.84 -2.46
CA TRP A 128 -6.96 18.49 -2.26
C TRP A 128 -6.07 19.11 -3.35
N GLY A 129 -6.44 18.97 -4.62
CA GLY A 129 -5.70 19.57 -5.74
C GLY A 129 -5.47 21.05 -5.56
N THR A 130 -6.52 21.79 -5.20
CA THR A 130 -6.44 23.23 -4.89
C THR A 130 -5.48 23.51 -3.74
N ARG A 131 -5.57 22.73 -2.65
CA ARG A 131 -4.73 22.91 -1.45
C ARG A 131 -3.25 22.69 -1.73
N ILE A 132 -2.92 21.68 -2.54
CA ILE A 132 -1.51 21.34 -2.87
C ILE A 132 -1.03 22.01 -4.16
N GLY A 133 -1.91 22.75 -4.85
CA GLY A 133 -1.61 23.44 -6.12
C GLY A 133 -1.31 22.47 -7.26
N VAL A 134 -2.08 21.39 -7.38
CA VAL A 134 -2.03 20.40 -8.47
C VAL A 134 -3.38 20.38 -9.18
N ASP A 135 -3.37 20.48 -10.51
CA ASP A 135 -4.59 20.46 -11.32
C ASP A 135 -5.27 19.09 -11.25
N VAL A 136 -6.62 19.10 -11.28
CA VAL A 136 -7.45 17.90 -11.25
C VAL A 136 -8.34 17.88 -12.49
N ILE A 137 -8.23 16.82 -13.29
CA ILE A 137 -9.15 16.55 -14.38
C ILE A 137 -10.31 15.72 -13.85
N SER A 138 -11.52 16.25 -14.03
CA SER A 138 -12.77 15.58 -13.68
C SER A 138 -13.76 15.67 -14.83
N GLY A 139 -14.66 14.69 -14.92
CA GLY A 139 -15.80 14.72 -15.83
C GLY A 139 -17.01 15.43 -15.23
N LYS A 140 -18.08 15.48 -16.01
CA LYS A 140 -19.41 15.83 -15.48
C LYS A 140 -19.85 14.72 -14.51
N ASP A 141 -20.85 15.05 -13.67
CA ASP A 141 -21.41 14.07 -12.76
C ASP A 141 -21.85 12.78 -13.50
N GLN A 142 -21.52 11.63 -12.92
CA GLN A 142 -21.76 10.30 -13.48
C GLN A 142 -21.14 10.06 -14.87
N SER A 143 -20.12 10.80 -15.27
CA SER A 143 -19.34 10.51 -16.47
C SER A 143 -18.75 9.09 -16.41
N GLU A 144 -18.57 8.48 -17.57
CA GLU A 144 -17.93 7.17 -17.65
C GLU A 144 -16.46 7.28 -17.18
N PRO A 145 -16.01 6.47 -16.18
CA PRO A 145 -14.68 6.59 -15.59
C PRO A 145 -13.53 6.52 -16.60
N ALA A 146 -13.64 5.64 -17.59
CA ALA A 146 -12.63 5.49 -18.62
C ALA A 146 -12.55 6.72 -19.56
N SER A 147 -13.65 7.46 -19.76
CA SER A 147 -13.62 8.73 -20.50
C SER A 147 -12.84 9.79 -19.75
N VAL A 148 -13.08 9.92 -18.44
CA VAL A 148 -12.35 10.87 -17.60
C VAL A 148 -10.86 10.54 -17.53
N ALA A 149 -10.52 9.26 -17.43
CA ALA A 149 -9.12 8.79 -17.45
C ALA A 149 -8.45 9.07 -18.80
N PHE A 150 -9.17 8.90 -19.91
CA PHE A 150 -8.68 9.24 -21.25
C PHE A 150 -8.41 10.75 -21.38
N ASP A 151 -9.36 11.59 -20.96
CA ASP A 151 -9.20 13.06 -21.00
C ASP A 151 -8.01 13.50 -20.10
N ALA A 152 -7.84 12.86 -18.94
CA ALA A 152 -6.74 13.15 -18.02
C ALA A 152 -5.38 12.80 -18.64
N VAL A 153 -5.23 11.62 -19.26
CA VAL A 153 -3.96 11.23 -19.88
C VAL A 153 -3.66 12.06 -21.14
N GLN A 154 -4.66 12.43 -21.92
CA GLN A 154 -4.49 13.36 -23.02
C GLN A 154 -4.01 14.71 -22.56
N ARG A 155 -4.66 15.26 -21.53
CA ARG A 155 -4.28 16.56 -20.95
C ARG A 155 -2.86 16.50 -20.35
N ALA A 156 -2.52 15.42 -19.65
CA ALA A 156 -1.18 15.22 -19.12
C ALA A 156 -0.10 15.26 -20.22
N ARG A 157 -0.33 14.55 -21.31
CA ARG A 157 0.57 14.54 -22.48
C ARG A 157 0.67 15.91 -23.14
N ASP A 158 -0.47 16.57 -23.41
CA ASP A 158 -0.53 17.83 -24.14
C ASP A 158 0.10 18.99 -23.35
N HIS A 159 0.11 18.89 -22.02
CA HIS A 159 0.76 19.83 -21.11
C HIS A 159 2.13 19.38 -20.61
N HIS A 160 2.71 18.32 -21.22
CA HIS A 160 4.05 17.79 -20.88
C HIS A 160 4.23 17.45 -19.38
N LYS A 161 3.16 16.98 -18.72
CA LYS A 161 3.24 16.50 -17.35
C LYS A 161 4.11 15.27 -17.26
N GLU A 162 4.90 15.15 -16.19
CA GLU A 162 5.74 13.98 -15.94
C GLU A 162 4.92 12.82 -15.37
N ILE A 163 3.91 13.13 -14.55
CA ILE A 163 3.14 12.12 -13.80
C ILE A 163 1.64 12.44 -13.85
N LEU A 164 0.86 11.41 -14.16
CA LEU A 164 -0.58 11.41 -13.96
C LEU A 164 -0.96 10.40 -12.87
N ILE A 165 -1.70 10.83 -11.86
CA ILE A 165 -2.26 9.95 -10.83
C ILE A 165 -3.77 9.90 -10.99
N VAL A 166 -4.33 8.72 -11.21
CA VAL A 166 -5.78 8.52 -11.40
C VAL A 166 -6.35 7.85 -10.15
N ASP A 167 -7.20 8.57 -9.41
CA ASP A 167 -8.04 8.01 -8.35
C ASP A 167 -9.20 7.23 -8.97
N THR A 168 -9.48 6.02 -8.48
CA THR A 168 -10.51 5.15 -9.08
C THR A 168 -11.60 4.75 -8.08
N ALA A 169 -12.73 4.28 -8.58
CA ALA A 169 -13.79 3.70 -7.76
C ALA A 169 -13.32 2.46 -6.97
N GLY A 170 -14.07 2.10 -5.91
CA GLY A 170 -13.72 0.96 -5.05
C GLY A 170 -14.93 0.15 -4.58
N ARG A 171 -15.95 -0.03 -5.42
CA ARG A 171 -17.22 -0.68 -5.07
C ARG A 171 -17.12 -2.20 -5.16
N LEU A 172 -16.51 -2.85 -4.17
CA LEU A 172 -16.24 -4.30 -4.21
C LEU A 172 -17.51 -5.18 -4.12
N HIS A 173 -18.66 -4.64 -3.70
CA HIS A 173 -19.92 -5.40 -3.67
C HIS A 173 -20.38 -5.86 -5.06
N ASN A 174 -19.93 -5.20 -6.13
CA ASN A 174 -20.02 -5.69 -7.52
C ASN A 174 -18.61 -5.90 -8.09
N LYS A 175 -17.96 -6.99 -7.64
CA LYS A 175 -16.56 -7.30 -7.95
C LYS A 175 -16.28 -7.32 -9.45
N SER A 176 -17.13 -8.00 -10.24
CA SER A 176 -16.92 -8.16 -11.69
C SER A 176 -16.97 -6.82 -12.41
N ASP A 177 -17.93 -5.97 -12.08
CA ASP A 177 -18.09 -4.68 -12.75
C ASP A 177 -16.92 -3.75 -12.40
N LEU A 178 -16.50 -3.72 -11.12
CA LEU A 178 -15.33 -2.94 -10.72
C LEU A 178 -14.07 -3.38 -11.46
N MET A 179 -13.81 -4.69 -11.56
CA MET A 179 -12.61 -5.20 -12.25
C MET A 179 -12.67 -4.92 -13.75
N ASN A 180 -13.83 -5.02 -14.37
CA ASN A 180 -14.04 -4.66 -15.77
C ASN A 180 -13.80 -3.16 -16.00
N GLU A 181 -14.30 -2.30 -15.10
CA GLU A 181 -14.11 -0.85 -15.14
C GLU A 181 -12.62 -0.49 -15.03
N LEU A 182 -11.92 -1.02 -14.02
CA LEU A 182 -10.48 -0.79 -13.84
C LEU A 182 -9.67 -1.27 -15.05
N GLY A 183 -10.00 -2.45 -15.60
CA GLY A 183 -9.37 -2.95 -16.82
C GLY A 183 -9.66 -2.06 -18.04
N LYS A 184 -10.85 -1.44 -18.12
CA LYS A 184 -11.19 -0.48 -19.18
C LYS A 184 -10.41 0.82 -19.03
N ILE A 185 -10.33 1.37 -17.82
CA ILE A 185 -9.53 2.55 -17.51
C ILE A 185 -8.07 2.33 -17.93
N LYS A 186 -7.46 1.23 -17.50
CA LYS A 186 -6.09 0.89 -17.87
C LYS A 186 -5.89 0.84 -19.39
N ARG A 187 -6.74 0.11 -20.09
CA ARG A 187 -6.65 -0.03 -21.56
C ARG A 187 -6.78 1.28 -22.33
N VAL A 188 -7.61 2.22 -21.87
CA VAL A 188 -7.74 3.52 -22.57
C VAL A 188 -6.54 4.43 -22.32
N ILE A 189 -5.97 4.40 -21.13
CA ILE A 189 -4.74 5.13 -20.78
C ILE A 189 -3.57 4.58 -21.61
N GLU A 190 -3.40 3.26 -21.66
CA GLU A 190 -2.30 2.59 -22.35
C GLU A 190 -2.25 2.83 -23.88
N LYS A 191 -3.31 3.40 -24.48
CA LYS A 191 -3.28 3.89 -25.86
C LYS A 191 -2.43 5.15 -26.03
N ILE A 192 -2.15 5.89 -24.94
CA ILE A 192 -1.47 7.20 -24.97
C ILE A 192 -0.16 7.16 -24.18
N ALA A 193 -0.15 6.60 -22.98
CA ALA A 193 1.00 6.49 -22.11
C ALA A 193 0.95 5.18 -21.30
N PRO A 194 2.09 4.61 -20.90
CA PRO A 194 2.11 3.39 -20.11
C PRO A 194 1.56 3.64 -18.69
N VAL A 195 0.75 2.70 -18.19
CA VAL A 195 0.45 2.61 -16.77
C VAL A 195 1.65 1.95 -16.08
N THR A 196 2.51 2.76 -15.50
CA THR A 196 3.77 2.28 -14.89
C THR A 196 3.57 1.77 -13.47
N GLU A 197 2.52 2.24 -12.77
CA GLU A 197 2.18 1.78 -11.43
C GLU A 197 0.68 1.54 -11.28
N VAL A 198 0.34 0.42 -10.66
CA VAL A 198 -0.99 0.16 -10.11
C VAL A 198 -0.81 -0.02 -8.60
N LEU A 199 -1.14 1.02 -7.83
CA LEU A 199 -0.93 1.08 -6.40
C LEU A 199 -2.21 0.71 -5.66
N LEU A 200 -2.18 -0.41 -4.95
CA LEU A 200 -3.31 -0.88 -4.16
C LEU A 200 -3.27 -0.29 -2.76
N VAL A 201 -4.32 0.44 -2.41
CA VAL A 201 -4.47 1.06 -1.08
C VAL A 201 -5.21 0.12 -0.14
N LEU A 202 -4.55 -0.21 0.97
CA LEU A 202 -5.05 -1.10 2.00
C LEU A 202 -5.13 -0.35 3.35
N ASP A 203 -6.22 -0.55 4.06
CA ASP A 203 -6.40 -0.06 5.43
C ASP A 203 -5.79 -1.05 6.42
N ALA A 204 -4.71 -0.65 7.10
CA ALA A 204 -3.98 -1.51 8.05
C ALA A 204 -4.83 -1.97 9.24
N THR A 205 -5.92 -1.25 9.56
CA THR A 205 -6.81 -1.61 10.67
C THR A 205 -7.71 -2.80 10.37
N THR A 206 -7.86 -3.18 9.09
CA THR A 206 -8.72 -4.28 8.65
C THR A 206 -8.06 -5.67 8.69
N GLY A 207 -6.75 -5.73 8.94
CA GLY A 207 -6.00 -6.97 9.15
C GLY A 207 -6.17 -7.99 8.00
N GLN A 208 -6.40 -9.25 8.31
CA GLN A 208 -6.52 -10.35 7.34
C GLN A 208 -7.61 -10.14 6.27
N ASN A 209 -8.64 -9.35 6.54
CA ASN A 209 -9.66 -9.03 5.54
C ASN A 209 -9.08 -8.20 4.39
N ALA A 210 -8.13 -7.29 4.66
CA ALA A 210 -7.46 -6.53 3.62
C ALA A 210 -6.64 -7.43 2.68
N ILE A 211 -6.00 -8.47 3.20
CA ILE A 211 -5.23 -9.43 2.39
C ILE A 211 -6.14 -10.18 1.41
N THR A 212 -7.31 -10.63 1.89
CA THR A 212 -8.30 -11.29 1.02
C THR A 212 -8.77 -10.37 -0.12
N GLN A 213 -8.98 -9.09 0.18
CA GLN A 213 -9.32 -8.09 -0.82
C GLN A 213 -8.17 -7.84 -1.81
N ALA A 214 -6.93 -7.77 -1.30
CA ALA A 214 -5.74 -7.53 -2.10
C ALA A 214 -5.55 -8.59 -3.20
N ARG A 215 -5.80 -9.87 -2.90
CA ARG A 215 -5.74 -10.96 -3.90
C ARG A 215 -6.64 -10.68 -5.10
N VAL A 216 -7.88 -10.23 -4.85
CA VAL A 216 -8.86 -9.93 -5.89
C VAL A 216 -8.36 -8.87 -6.86
N PHE A 217 -7.74 -7.79 -6.35
CA PHE A 217 -7.19 -6.73 -7.19
C PHE A 217 -5.96 -7.22 -7.97
N SER A 218 -5.05 -7.95 -7.31
CA SER A 218 -3.81 -8.43 -7.95
C SER A 218 -4.07 -9.37 -9.11
N GLU A 219 -5.09 -10.22 -9.02
CA GLU A 219 -5.52 -11.11 -10.11
C GLU A 219 -6.07 -10.36 -11.32
N SER A 220 -6.60 -9.15 -11.12
CA SER A 220 -7.41 -8.46 -12.12
C SER A 220 -6.69 -7.31 -12.82
N VAL A 221 -5.83 -6.56 -12.11
CA VAL A 221 -5.28 -5.29 -12.64
C VAL A 221 -3.76 -5.17 -12.55
N ALA A 222 -3.05 -6.27 -12.31
CA ALA A 222 -1.59 -6.33 -12.24
C ALA A 222 -1.01 -5.27 -11.27
N VAL A 223 -1.38 -5.36 -9.99
CA VAL A 223 -0.86 -4.49 -8.92
C VAL A 223 0.67 -4.54 -8.88
N THR A 224 1.31 -3.38 -8.80
CA THR A 224 2.79 -3.25 -8.77
C THR A 224 3.34 -2.95 -7.39
N GLY A 225 2.51 -2.39 -6.50
CA GLY A 225 2.90 -2.05 -5.14
C GLY A 225 1.73 -1.70 -4.25
N LEU A 226 2.00 -1.60 -2.96
CA LEU A 226 0.99 -1.39 -1.92
C LEU A 226 1.19 -0.01 -1.26
N ILE A 227 0.08 0.62 -0.89
CA ILE A 227 0.04 1.76 0.02
C ILE A 227 -0.74 1.32 1.26
N LEU A 228 -0.12 1.37 2.43
CA LEU A 228 -0.79 1.10 3.70
C LEU A 228 -1.26 2.40 4.33
N THR A 229 -2.52 2.48 4.69
CA THR A 229 -3.12 3.65 5.35
C THR A 229 -3.53 3.33 6.78
N LYS A 230 -3.74 4.36 7.59
CA LYS A 230 -4.18 4.26 9.00
C LYS A 230 -3.25 3.41 9.85
N THR A 231 -1.96 3.49 9.58
CA THR A 231 -0.95 2.74 10.33
C THR A 231 -0.79 3.26 11.75
N ASP A 232 -1.17 4.50 12.02
CA ASP A 232 -1.28 5.14 13.33
C ASP A 232 -2.35 4.50 14.23
N GLY A 233 -3.42 3.98 13.64
CA GLY A 233 -4.48 3.24 14.35
C GLY A 233 -4.20 1.74 14.52
N SER A 234 -3.15 1.22 13.89
CA SER A 234 -2.77 -0.18 13.98
C SER A 234 -1.75 -0.40 15.10
N ALA A 235 -2.23 -0.80 16.28
CA ALA A 235 -1.37 -1.15 17.42
C ALA A 235 -0.48 -2.41 17.17
N LYS A 236 -0.54 -3.00 15.98
CA LYS A 236 -0.11 -4.38 15.77
C LYS A 236 0.86 -4.54 14.59
N GLY A 237 1.74 -3.64 14.35
CA GLY A 237 2.81 -3.55 13.33
C GLY A 237 3.08 -4.70 12.33
N GLY A 238 2.57 -5.90 12.56
CA GLY A 238 2.85 -7.09 11.75
C GLY A 238 2.14 -7.15 10.39
N PHE A 239 1.16 -6.26 10.14
CA PHE A 239 0.35 -6.32 8.92
C PHE A 239 1.17 -6.14 7.63
N ALA A 240 2.19 -5.27 7.63
CA ALA A 240 3.04 -5.08 6.45
C ALA A 240 3.83 -6.36 6.09
N LEU A 241 4.34 -7.10 7.09
CA LEU A 241 4.96 -8.41 6.86
C LEU A 241 3.95 -9.39 6.25
N ALA A 242 2.75 -9.46 6.82
CA ALA A 242 1.72 -10.40 6.37
C ALA A 242 1.28 -10.13 4.93
N VAL A 243 1.02 -8.86 4.58
CA VAL A 243 0.55 -8.51 3.24
C VAL A 243 1.64 -8.66 2.18
N GLU A 244 2.90 -8.29 2.48
CA GLU A 244 4.00 -8.47 1.53
C GLU A 244 4.29 -9.95 1.29
N ARG A 245 4.34 -10.75 2.37
CA ARG A 245 4.57 -12.20 2.28
C ARG A 245 3.50 -12.91 1.46
N GLU A 246 2.24 -12.55 1.68
CA GLU A 246 1.10 -13.16 1.02
C GLU A 246 0.96 -12.73 -0.45
N MET A 247 1.21 -11.46 -0.73
CA MET A 247 0.99 -10.88 -2.05
C MET A 247 2.23 -10.94 -2.95
N GLY A 248 3.43 -11.10 -2.38
CA GLY A 248 4.68 -10.99 -3.12
C GLY A 248 4.88 -9.59 -3.75
N LEU A 249 4.26 -8.56 -3.15
CA LEU A 249 4.28 -7.17 -3.62
C LEU A 249 4.88 -6.26 -2.54
N PRO A 250 5.69 -5.25 -2.94
CA PRO A 250 6.31 -4.36 -1.97
C PRO A 250 5.30 -3.32 -1.45
N VAL A 251 5.33 -3.03 -0.17
CA VAL A 251 4.78 -1.79 0.37
C VAL A 251 5.68 -0.65 -0.08
N LYS A 252 5.14 0.29 -0.85
CA LYS A 252 5.89 1.46 -1.34
C LYS A 252 5.71 2.68 -0.44
N PHE A 253 4.51 2.88 0.11
CA PHE A 253 4.19 4.02 0.97
C PHE A 253 3.34 3.62 2.16
N VAL A 254 3.43 4.44 3.21
CA VAL A 254 2.61 4.35 4.41
C VAL A 254 1.97 5.70 4.74
N GLY A 255 0.69 5.69 5.10
CA GLY A 255 -0.05 6.81 5.63
C GLY A 255 -0.20 6.66 7.14
N THR A 256 0.35 7.63 7.88
CA THR A 256 0.51 7.60 9.35
C THR A 256 -0.40 8.59 10.07
N GLY A 257 -1.36 9.19 9.38
CA GLY A 257 -2.28 10.17 9.94
C GLY A 257 -3.09 10.90 8.87
N GLU A 258 -3.78 11.98 9.26
CA GLU A 258 -4.71 12.74 8.40
C GLU A 258 -4.02 13.91 7.67
N ALA A 259 -2.93 14.47 8.20
CA ALA A 259 -2.25 15.60 7.57
C ALA A 259 -1.63 15.21 6.22
N ILE A 260 -1.44 16.18 5.34
CA ILE A 260 -0.89 15.94 3.99
C ILE A 260 0.54 15.40 4.05
N GLU A 261 1.27 15.74 5.08
CA GLU A 261 2.64 15.30 5.35
C GLU A 261 2.73 13.89 5.94
N ASP A 262 1.61 13.35 6.47
CA ASP A 262 1.55 12.01 7.07
C ASP A 262 1.52 10.91 5.98
N PHE A 263 2.52 10.96 5.09
CA PHE A 263 2.66 10.02 3.98
C PHE A 263 4.14 9.88 3.61
N HIS A 264 4.68 8.69 3.78
CA HIS A 264 6.11 8.46 3.67
C HIS A 264 6.42 7.22 2.82
N PRO A 265 7.55 7.19 2.10
CA PRO A 265 8.08 5.94 1.56
C PRO A 265 8.25 4.91 2.68
N PHE A 266 7.95 3.65 2.38
CA PHE A 266 8.14 2.57 3.35
C PHE A 266 9.62 2.24 3.50
N ASP A 267 10.17 2.49 4.68
CA ASP A 267 11.52 2.10 5.07
C ASP A 267 11.46 0.72 5.78
N SER A 268 11.85 -0.32 5.06
CA SER A 268 11.84 -1.69 5.58
C SER A 268 12.80 -1.88 6.76
N ALA A 269 13.95 -1.20 6.77
CA ALA A 269 14.92 -1.32 7.84
C ALA A 269 14.42 -0.65 9.14
N ALA A 270 13.90 0.58 9.01
CA ALA A 270 13.30 1.30 10.13
C ALA A 270 12.06 0.55 10.67
N TYR A 271 11.23 0.00 9.77
CA TYR A 271 10.06 -0.79 10.14
C TYR A 271 10.44 -2.05 10.94
N LEU A 272 11.39 -2.86 10.45
CA LEU A 272 11.84 -4.06 11.14
C LEU A 272 12.51 -3.74 12.49
N LYS A 273 13.28 -2.64 12.54
CA LYS A 273 13.88 -2.16 13.79
C LYS A 273 12.78 -1.81 14.80
N GLY A 274 11.75 -1.08 14.39
CA GLY A 274 10.60 -0.74 15.24
C GLY A 274 9.90 -1.98 15.79
N LEU A 275 9.64 -3.00 14.96
CA LEU A 275 9.03 -4.26 15.40
C LEU A 275 9.81 -4.98 16.51
N LEU A 276 11.14 -4.84 16.52
CA LEU A 276 12.02 -5.50 17.49
C LEU A 276 12.30 -4.65 18.74
N GLU A 277 12.04 -3.35 18.70
CA GLU A 277 12.29 -2.41 19.80
C GLU A 277 11.05 -2.15 20.66
N GLU A 278 9.87 -2.25 20.10
CA GLU A 278 8.58 -2.10 20.79
C GLU A 278 8.24 -3.37 21.59
#